data_032cca995bacdaaaf39dedcb6927c5fe
#
_entry.id   032cca995bacdaaaf39dedcb6927c5fe
#
_cell.length_a   1.000
_cell.length_b   1.000
_cell.length_c   1.000
_cell.angle_alpha   90.00
_cell.angle_beta   90.00
_cell.angle_gamma   90.00
#
_symmetry.space_group_name_H-M   'P 1'
#
loop_
_entity.id
_entity.type
_entity.pdbx_description
1 polymer ?
#
loop_
_entity_poly.entity_id
_entity_poly.type
_entity_poly.pdbx_seq_one_letter_code
_entity_poly.pdbx_strand_id
1 'polypeptide(L)'
;MREALGQAGFAIAYSSFGENGYAITEGIQRTHQLRGIFTSRVGRPSRSFLIGHSLGAQVVQALAETYPGQYNGALAMCGVLGGTKFQIDYVGNTRALFDFFYPGVLPGNVMEMPENVDPVNQIQLPALNAVLSNQAPLPLIAFANQTRLAGDTPPEIITSLLNALVYHALGVNDLLARTHGHILFDNSKTFYSSALVPDSYYVPVNQHIARFTATPDAFAWLANSYEPTGDLQIPMITLHKTRDRLVPFRHDSVYQDAVDKAGRSANLLRRSQNSFGHCDLGLPATMQSFNDLVGWVNSGVKP
;
A
#
# COMPACT_ATOMS: atom_id res chain seq x y z
N MET A 1 -18.91 -1.49 9.78
CA MET A 1 -17.90 -1.64 10.86
C MET A 1 -18.17 -0.70 12.04
N ARG A 2 -18.24 0.63 11.89
CA ARG A 2 -18.46 1.58 12.99
C ARG A 2 -19.66 1.20 13.86
N GLU A 3 -20.80 1.00 13.26
CA GLU A 3 -22.03 0.63 13.98
C GLU A 3 -21.88 -0.73 14.69
N ALA A 4 -21.30 -1.73 14.03
CA ALA A 4 -21.09 -3.04 14.64
C ALA A 4 -20.13 -2.99 15.85
N LEU A 5 -19.06 -2.20 15.77
CA LEU A 5 -18.17 -1.98 16.92
C LEU A 5 -18.88 -1.25 18.07
N GLY A 6 -19.71 -0.23 17.77
CA GLY A 6 -20.52 0.45 18.79
C GLY A 6 -21.51 -0.48 19.49
N GLN A 7 -22.20 -1.34 18.72
CA GLN A 7 -23.10 -2.38 19.27
C GLN A 7 -22.34 -3.41 20.11
N ALA A 8 -21.08 -3.69 19.80
CA ALA A 8 -20.20 -4.55 20.58
C ALA A 8 -19.60 -3.86 21.83
N GLY A 9 -20.00 -2.61 22.13
CA GLY A 9 -19.60 -1.88 23.33
C GLY A 9 -18.26 -1.14 23.22
N PHE A 10 -17.71 -0.97 22.01
CA PHE A 10 -16.49 -0.21 21.82
C PHE A 10 -16.78 1.27 21.54
N ALA A 11 -16.04 2.16 22.21
CA ALA A 11 -15.97 3.56 21.83
C ALA A 11 -15.07 3.69 20.59
N ILE A 12 -15.45 4.59 19.67
CA ILE A 12 -14.77 4.76 18.39
C ILE A 12 -14.36 6.21 18.21
N ALA A 13 -13.11 6.42 17.81
CA ALA A 13 -12.58 7.73 17.49
C ALA A 13 -11.93 7.70 16.10
N TYR A 14 -12.13 8.73 15.31
CA TYR A 14 -11.54 8.90 13.96
C TYR A 14 -10.66 10.13 13.93
N SER A 15 -9.51 10.01 13.28
CA SER A 15 -8.74 11.16 12.84
C SER A 15 -9.19 11.54 11.42
N SER A 16 -9.48 12.82 11.19
CA SER A 16 -9.76 13.35 9.85
C SER A 16 -8.50 13.72 9.07
N PHE A 17 -7.33 13.58 9.69
CA PHE A 17 -6.04 14.13 9.24
C PHE A 17 -6.12 15.66 8.98
N GLY A 18 -5.00 16.29 8.73
CA GLY A 18 -4.94 17.72 8.35
C GLY A 18 -4.62 17.92 6.88
N GLU A 19 -4.25 16.84 6.18
CA GLU A 19 -3.79 16.85 4.80
C GLU A 19 -4.40 15.70 4.01
N ASN A 20 -4.50 15.90 2.69
CA ASN A 20 -4.82 14.87 1.71
C ASN A 20 -3.55 14.25 1.13
N GLY A 21 -3.68 13.26 0.24
CA GLY A 21 -2.58 12.63 -0.47
C GLY A 21 -1.84 11.58 0.37
N TYR A 22 -0.54 11.45 0.15
CA TYR A 22 0.32 10.45 0.81
C TYR A 22 0.77 10.91 2.20
N ALA A 23 -0.20 11.28 3.05
CA ALA A 23 -0.01 11.98 4.32
C ALA A 23 0.29 11.02 5.51
N ILE A 24 1.33 10.17 5.38
CA ILE A 24 1.68 9.17 6.42
C ILE A 24 2.09 9.85 7.73
N THR A 25 3.02 10.77 7.69
CA THR A 25 3.53 11.47 8.89
C THR A 25 2.41 12.19 9.61
N GLU A 26 1.57 12.92 8.86
CA GLU A 26 0.41 13.63 9.40
C GLU A 26 -0.61 12.64 9.98
N GLY A 27 -0.90 11.55 9.27
CA GLY A 27 -1.79 10.49 9.72
C GLY A 27 -1.34 9.86 11.04
N ILE A 28 -0.04 9.59 11.20
CA ILE A 28 0.57 9.09 12.44
C ILE A 28 0.37 10.09 13.56
N GLN A 29 0.76 11.35 13.36
CA GLN A 29 0.68 12.39 14.39
C GLN A 29 -0.75 12.64 14.85
N ARG A 30 -1.70 12.81 13.93
CA ARG A 30 -3.10 13.11 14.26
C ARG A 30 -3.84 11.93 14.90
N THR A 31 -3.57 10.72 14.41
CA THR A 31 -4.15 9.52 15.03
C THR A 31 -3.59 9.31 16.43
N HIS A 32 -2.30 9.58 16.65
CA HIS A 32 -1.70 9.51 17.98
C HIS A 32 -2.27 10.58 18.93
N GLN A 33 -2.39 11.84 18.50
CA GLN A 33 -3.00 12.93 19.24
C GLN A 33 -4.46 12.62 19.65
N LEU A 34 -5.21 11.95 18.76
CA LEU A 34 -6.61 11.60 19.00
C LEU A 34 -6.79 10.78 20.27
N ARG A 35 -5.85 9.89 20.62
CA ARG A 35 -5.88 9.12 21.87
C ARG A 35 -5.80 10.03 23.09
N GLY A 36 -4.96 11.06 23.06
CA GLY A 36 -4.86 12.07 24.12
C GLY A 36 -6.14 12.89 24.25
N ILE A 37 -6.71 13.32 23.13
CA ILE A 37 -7.98 14.06 23.07
C ILE A 37 -9.12 13.21 23.66
N PHE A 38 -9.21 11.94 23.26
CA PHE A 38 -10.20 11.00 23.81
C PHE A 38 -10.04 10.86 25.33
N THR A 39 -8.82 10.65 25.80
CA THR A 39 -8.54 10.49 27.23
C THR A 39 -8.95 11.72 28.04
N SER A 40 -8.73 12.92 27.53
CA SER A 40 -9.06 14.16 28.22
C SER A 40 -10.56 14.47 28.24
N ARG A 41 -11.30 14.05 27.20
CA ARG A 41 -12.73 14.40 27.06
C ARG A 41 -13.70 13.30 27.49
N VAL A 42 -13.30 12.04 27.39
CA VAL A 42 -14.16 10.88 27.63
C VAL A 42 -13.65 10.07 28.83
N GLY A 43 -12.34 10.01 29.02
CA GLY A 43 -11.69 9.25 30.08
C GLY A 43 -10.64 8.28 29.52
N ARG A 44 -9.79 7.77 30.40
CA ARG A 44 -8.71 6.84 30.01
C ARG A 44 -9.30 5.48 29.61
N PRO A 45 -9.10 5.04 28.38
CA PRO A 45 -9.56 3.71 27.97
C PRO A 45 -8.76 2.63 28.68
N SER A 46 -9.41 1.52 29.06
CA SER A 46 -8.74 0.33 29.60
C SER A 46 -7.87 -0.34 28.54
N ARG A 47 -8.30 -0.28 27.29
CA ARG A 47 -7.58 -0.78 26.10
C ARG A 47 -7.79 0.12 24.91
N SER A 48 -6.77 0.21 24.05
CA SER A 48 -6.81 0.98 22.81
C SER A 48 -6.38 0.07 21.65
N PHE A 49 -7.25 -0.07 20.65
CA PHE A 49 -6.98 -0.81 19.42
C PHE A 49 -6.84 0.14 18.25
N LEU A 50 -5.95 -0.18 17.34
CA LEU A 50 -5.77 0.53 16.08
C LEU A 50 -6.46 -0.25 14.95
N ILE A 51 -7.18 0.47 14.08
CA ILE A 51 -7.80 -0.12 12.89
C ILE A 51 -7.55 0.80 11.70
N GLY A 52 -7.03 0.26 10.60
CA GLY A 52 -6.75 1.03 9.40
C GLY A 52 -6.90 0.23 8.10
N HIS A 53 -7.25 0.94 7.02
CA HIS A 53 -7.39 0.40 5.68
C HIS A 53 -6.41 1.09 4.72
N SER A 54 -5.87 0.36 3.74
CA SER A 54 -5.04 0.93 2.69
C SER A 54 -3.87 1.73 3.28
N LEU A 55 -3.71 2.99 2.91
CA LEU A 55 -2.72 3.89 3.51
C LEU A 55 -2.89 4.03 5.05
N GLY A 56 -4.14 4.02 5.54
CA GLY A 56 -4.43 4.01 6.98
C GLY A 56 -3.92 2.77 7.71
N ALA A 57 -3.73 1.65 7.04
CA ALA A 57 -3.09 0.47 7.62
C ALA A 57 -1.58 0.67 7.82
N GLN A 58 -0.90 1.43 6.96
CA GLN A 58 0.49 1.85 7.18
C GLN A 58 0.61 2.81 8.37
N VAL A 59 -0.36 3.71 8.57
CA VAL A 59 -0.43 4.56 9.78
C VAL A 59 -0.60 3.70 11.03
N VAL A 60 -1.48 2.70 10.99
CA VAL A 60 -1.69 1.74 12.10
C VAL A 60 -0.43 0.95 12.40
N GLN A 61 0.27 0.47 11.38
CA GLN A 61 1.54 -0.23 11.48
C GLN A 61 2.60 0.65 12.17
N ALA A 62 2.76 1.89 11.69
CA ALA A 62 3.71 2.83 12.27
C ALA A 62 3.43 3.10 13.75
N LEU A 63 2.16 3.30 14.13
CA LEU A 63 1.77 3.52 15.52
C LEU A 63 2.01 2.28 16.39
N ALA A 64 1.79 1.07 15.86
CA ALA A 64 2.03 -0.18 16.57
C ALA A 64 3.52 -0.42 16.84
N GLU A 65 4.40 -0.08 15.89
CA GLU A 65 5.85 -0.20 16.05
C GLU A 65 6.44 0.92 16.94
N THR A 66 5.95 2.16 16.78
CA THR A 66 6.54 3.33 17.46
C THR A 66 6.04 3.49 18.91
N TYR A 67 4.78 3.13 19.19
CA TYR A 67 4.15 3.37 20.48
C TYR A 67 3.53 2.12 21.10
N PRO A 68 4.27 1.01 21.24
CA PRO A 68 3.72 -0.27 21.73
C PRO A 68 3.15 -0.18 23.14
N GLY A 69 3.64 0.73 24.01
CA GLY A 69 3.11 0.97 25.34
C GLY A 69 1.78 1.72 25.39
N GLN A 70 1.27 2.22 24.26
CA GLN A 70 0.06 3.04 24.21
C GLN A 70 -1.12 2.34 23.52
N TYR A 71 -0.85 1.29 22.75
CA TYR A 71 -1.85 0.50 22.06
C TYR A 71 -1.74 -0.97 22.47
N ASN A 72 -2.87 -1.67 22.46
CA ASN A 72 -2.93 -3.06 22.89
C ASN A 72 -2.96 -4.05 21.73
N GLY A 73 -3.40 -3.61 20.55
CA GLY A 73 -3.44 -4.43 19.36
C GLY A 73 -3.80 -3.62 18.13
N ALA A 74 -3.54 -4.17 16.95
CA ALA A 74 -3.72 -3.52 15.67
C ALA A 74 -4.40 -4.44 14.63
N LEU A 75 -5.36 -3.91 13.87
CA LEU A 75 -5.96 -4.55 12.71
C LEU A 75 -5.64 -3.72 11.47
N ALA A 76 -4.74 -4.22 10.64
CA ALA A 76 -4.28 -3.57 9.42
C ALA A 76 -4.88 -4.27 8.20
N MET A 77 -5.69 -3.56 7.40
CA MET A 77 -6.45 -4.15 6.32
C MET A 77 -6.04 -3.59 4.96
N CYS A 78 -5.88 -4.48 3.95
CA CYS A 78 -5.53 -4.10 2.56
C CYS A 78 -4.38 -3.07 2.50
N GLY A 79 -3.36 -3.26 3.36
CA GLY A 79 -2.42 -2.21 3.75
C GLY A 79 -1.16 -2.09 2.91
N VAL A 80 -0.61 -0.88 2.84
CA VAL A 80 0.71 -0.57 2.26
C VAL A 80 1.82 -0.99 3.25
N LEU A 81 1.75 -2.26 3.74
CA LEU A 81 2.56 -2.74 4.86
C LEU A 81 4.03 -2.99 4.49
N GLY A 82 4.35 -3.15 3.21
CA GLY A 82 5.74 -3.22 2.75
C GLY A 82 6.44 -1.86 2.66
N GLY A 83 5.77 -0.78 3.06
CA GLY A 83 6.32 0.58 3.08
C GLY A 83 6.06 1.39 1.82
N THR A 84 6.33 2.68 1.94
CA THR A 84 6.16 3.68 0.89
C THR A 84 7.02 3.36 -0.33
N LYS A 85 8.30 3.02 -0.12
CA LYS A 85 9.24 2.70 -1.20
C LYS A 85 8.74 1.54 -2.05
N PHE A 86 8.26 0.46 -1.41
CA PHE A 86 7.77 -0.72 -2.12
C PHE A 86 6.54 -0.41 -2.98
N GLN A 87 5.61 0.43 -2.49
CA GLN A 87 4.44 0.86 -3.27
C GLN A 87 4.84 1.76 -4.44
N ILE A 88 5.78 2.69 -4.24
CA ILE A 88 6.28 3.58 -5.30
C ILE A 88 6.99 2.77 -6.39
N ASP A 89 7.80 1.79 -6.02
CA ASP A 89 8.47 0.92 -6.97
C ASP A 89 7.45 0.12 -7.81
N TYR A 90 6.38 -0.36 -7.19
CA TYR A 90 5.31 -1.07 -7.89
C TYR A 90 4.63 -0.18 -8.95
N VAL A 91 4.13 0.99 -8.54
CA VAL A 91 3.40 1.87 -9.48
C VAL A 91 4.35 2.52 -10.50
N GLY A 92 5.57 2.87 -10.11
CA GLY A 92 6.58 3.44 -10.99
C GLY A 92 7.07 2.46 -12.06
N ASN A 93 7.34 1.20 -11.69
CA ASN A 93 7.69 0.16 -12.66
C ASN A 93 6.51 -0.17 -13.59
N THR A 94 5.27 -0.15 -13.08
CA THR A 94 4.08 -0.32 -13.90
C THR A 94 3.97 0.79 -14.94
N ARG A 95 4.18 2.06 -14.53
CA ARG A 95 4.18 3.21 -15.43
C ARG A 95 5.32 3.14 -16.44
N ALA A 96 6.54 2.83 -16.02
CA ALA A 96 7.70 2.73 -16.91
C ALA A 96 7.51 1.66 -18.00
N LEU A 97 6.99 0.49 -17.63
CA LEU A 97 6.67 -0.58 -18.60
C LEU A 97 5.52 -0.17 -19.53
N PHE A 98 4.49 0.50 -18.97
CA PHE A 98 3.40 0.99 -19.80
C PHE A 98 3.89 2.00 -20.84
N ASP A 99 4.67 3.00 -20.43
CA ASP A 99 5.20 4.01 -21.34
C ASP A 99 6.14 3.44 -22.40
N PHE A 100 6.88 2.37 -22.06
CA PHE A 100 7.72 1.65 -23.01
C PHE A 100 6.92 0.97 -24.13
N PHE A 101 5.82 0.32 -23.79
CA PHE A 101 5.00 -0.44 -24.74
C PHE A 101 3.93 0.40 -25.45
N TYR A 102 3.49 1.49 -24.81
CA TYR A 102 2.46 2.40 -25.31
C TYR A 102 2.94 3.87 -25.23
N PRO A 103 3.99 4.21 -25.98
CA PRO A 103 4.63 5.53 -25.89
C PRO A 103 3.66 6.65 -26.27
N GLY A 104 3.67 7.74 -25.48
CA GLY A 104 2.87 8.95 -25.73
C GLY A 104 1.38 8.84 -25.45
N VAL A 105 0.90 7.71 -24.91
CA VAL A 105 -0.53 7.52 -24.56
C VAL A 105 -0.93 8.34 -23.32
N LEU A 106 -0.06 8.37 -22.30
CA LEU A 106 -0.34 9.08 -21.06
C LEU A 106 0.46 10.39 -20.96
N PRO A 107 -0.10 11.43 -20.32
CA PRO A 107 0.62 12.67 -20.09
C PRO A 107 1.75 12.49 -19.08
N GLY A 108 2.74 13.39 -19.11
CA GLY A 108 3.87 13.37 -18.19
C GLY A 108 4.79 12.16 -18.38
N ASN A 109 5.41 11.72 -17.31
CA ASN A 109 6.29 10.55 -17.26
C ASN A 109 6.26 9.91 -15.86
N VAL A 110 7.16 8.94 -15.61
CA VAL A 110 7.23 8.23 -14.32
C VAL A 110 7.53 9.17 -13.14
N MET A 111 8.20 10.30 -13.40
CA MET A 111 8.71 11.21 -12.37
C MET A 111 7.87 12.46 -12.18
N GLU A 112 7.04 12.79 -13.15
CA GLU A 112 6.30 14.04 -13.18
C GLU A 112 4.99 13.90 -13.94
N MET A 113 3.92 14.46 -13.40
CA MET A 113 2.61 14.55 -14.02
C MET A 113 2.20 16.01 -14.16
N PRO A 114 1.41 16.38 -15.18
CA PRO A 114 0.80 17.71 -15.24
C PRO A 114 -0.04 17.98 -13.98
N GLU A 115 -0.16 19.24 -13.59
CA GLU A 115 -1.07 19.64 -12.53
C GLU A 115 -2.54 19.33 -12.95
N ASN A 116 -3.38 19.00 -11.97
CA ASN A 116 -4.83 18.78 -12.18
C ASN A 116 -5.17 17.69 -13.21
N VAL A 117 -4.41 16.60 -13.24
CA VAL A 117 -4.70 15.46 -14.10
C VAL A 117 -6.10 14.90 -13.82
N ASP A 118 -6.91 14.75 -14.87
CA ASP A 118 -8.17 14.00 -14.80
C ASP A 118 -7.88 12.50 -14.86
N PRO A 119 -8.07 11.75 -13.75
CA PRO A 119 -7.70 10.34 -13.69
C PRO A 119 -8.53 9.46 -14.64
N VAL A 120 -9.73 9.88 -15.01
CA VAL A 120 -10.59 9.12 -15.93
C VAL A 120 -10.23 9.42 -17.37
N ASN A 121 -10.30 10.69 -17.77
CA ASN A 121 -10.20 11.08 -19.18
C ASN A 121 -8.75 11.14 -19.68
N GLN A 122 -7.78 11.39 -18.82
CA GLN A 122 -6.38 11.51 -19.22
C GLN A 122 -5.53 10.27 -18.89
N ILE A 123 -6.00 9.38 -17.99
CA ILE A 123 -5.27 8.17 -17.61
C ILE A 123 -6.04 6.90 -17.95
N GLN A 124 -7.22 6.67 -17.33
CA GLN A 124 -7.92 5.39 -17.46
C GLN A 124 -8.39 5.10 -18.89
N LEU A 125 -9.10 6.02 -19.50
CA LEU A 125 -9.67 5.81 -20.84
C LEU A 125 -8.57 5.69 -21.92
N PRO A 126 -7.54 6.57 -21.98
CA PRO A 126 -6.43 6.39 -22.92
C PRO A 126 -5.67 5.09 -22.72
N ALA A 127 -5.35 4.72 -21.49
CA ALA A 127 -4.66 3.46 -21.20
C ALA A 127 -5.50 2.24 -21.58
N LEU A 128 -6.78 2.23 -21.24
CA LEU A 128 -7.71 1.16 -21.62
C LEU A 128 -7.79 1.00 -23.14
N ASN A 129 -7.96 2.10 -23.88
CA ASN A 129 -8.05 2.09 -25.34
C ASN A 129 -6.75 1.56 -25.97
N ALA A 130 -5.58 1.97 -25.45
CA ALA A 130 -4.29 1.49 -25.94
C ALA A 130 -4.13 -0.02 -25.74
N VAL A 131 -4.47 -0.51 -24.54
CA VAL A 131 -4.40 -1.96 -24.23
C VAL A 131 -5.38 -2.77 -25.08
N LEU A 132 -6.63 -2.29 -25.24
CA LEU A 132 -7.63 -2.98 -26.07
C LEU A 132 -7.26 -2.99 -27.56
N SER A 133 -6.58 -1.96 -28.04
CA SER A 133 -6.10 -1.87 -29.43
C SER A 133 -4.89 -2.79 -29.71
N ASN A 134 -4.06 -3.04 -28.70
CA ASN A 134 -2.91 -3.94 -28.80
C ASN A 134 -2.66 -4.62 -27.45
N GLN A 135 -3.14 -5.84 -27.28
CA GLN A 135 -3.02 -6.60 -26.04
C GLN A 135 -1.68 -7.37 -25.90
N ALA A 136 -0.87 -7.45 -26.94
CA ALA A 136 0.35 -8.25 -26.94
C ALA A 136 1.35 -7.86 -25.81
N PRO A 137 1.52 -6.57 -25.43
CA PRO A 137 2.39 -6.19 -24.32
C PRO A 137 1.82 -6.47 -22.92
N LEU A 138 0.51 -6.68 -22.78
CA LEU A 138 -0.13 -6.81 -21.46
C LEU A 138 0.51 -7.89 -20.57
N PRO A 139 0.81 -9.12 -21.06
CA PRO A 139 1.50 -10.12 -20.25
C PRO A 139 2.90 -9.69 -19.80
N LEU A 140 3.62 -8.90 -20.60
CA LEU A 140 4.96 -8.40 -20.28
C LEU A 140 4.92 -7.36 -19.16
N ILE A 141 3.87 -6.53 -19.13
CA ILE A 141 3.64 -5.57 -18.03
C ILE A 141 3.14 -6.32 -16.79
N ALA A 142 2.15 -7.20 -16.97
CA ALA A 142 1.44 -7.84 -15.85
C ALA A 142 2.31 -8.81 -15.07
N PHE A 143 3.12 -9.62 -15.75
CA PHE A 143 3.88 -10.71 -15.14
C PHE A 143 5.34 -10.37 -14.87
N ALA A 144 5.79 -9.15 -15.15
CA ALA A 144 7.11 -8.70 -14.75
C ALA A 144 7.27 -8.83 -13.22
N ASN A 145 8.45 -9.27 -12.77
CA ASN A 145 8.73 -9.46 -11.33
C ASN A 145 8.57 -8.17 -10.52
N GLN A 146 8.69 -7.01 -11.16
CA GLN A 146 8.56 -5.69 -10.58
C GLN A 146 7.11 -5.27 -10.36
N THR A 147 6.20 -5.76 -11.20
CA THR A 147 4.78 -5.36 -11.18
C THR A 147 3.90 -6.45 -10.57
N ARG A 148 3.88 -7.66 -11.14
CA ARG A 148 3.01 -8.77 -10.71
C ARG A 148 1.59 -8.29 -10.46
N LEU A 149 0.99 -7.70 -11.51
CA LEU A 149 -0.38 -7.19 -11.43
C LEU A 149 -1.34 -8.30 -10.98
N ALA A 150 -2.24 -7.95 -10.09
CA ALA A 150 -3.23 -8.90 -9.58
C ALA A 150 -4.32 -9.21 -10.61
N GLY A 151 -4.78 -10.46 -10.65
CA GLY A 151 -5.89 -10.91 -11.48
C GLY A 151 -5.66 -12.30 -12.04
N ASP A 152 -6.74 -13.07 -12.15
CA ASP A 152 -6.76 -14.40 -12.78
C ASP A 152 -7.30 -14.34 -14.22
N THR A 153 -7.94 -13.23 -14.57
CA THR A 153 -8.55 -13.00 -15.89
C THR A 153 -8.03 -11.73 -16.54
N PRO A 154 -8.00 -11.63 -17.88
CA PRO A 154 -7.58 -10.39 -18.55
C PRO A 154 -8.31 -9.13 -18.08
N PRO A 155 -9.64 -9.10 -17.85
CA PRO A 155 -10.32 -7.94 -17.29
C PRO A 155 -9.83 -7.53 -15.89
N GLU A 156 -9.52 -8.48 -15.00
CA GLU A 156 -8.96 -8.20 -13.68
C GLU A 156 -7.54 -7.61 -13.79
N ILE A 157 -6.70 -8.18 -14.66
CA ILE A 157 -5.33 -7.70 -14.92
C ILE A 157 -5.36 -6.27 -15.49
N ILE A 158 -6.23 -6.00 -16.46
CA ILE A 158 -6.42 -4.65 -17.02
C ILE A 158 -6.89 -3.69 -15.91
N THR A 159 -7.83 -4.11 -15.07
CA THR A 159 -8.29 -3.30 -13.95
C THR A 159 -7.15 -2.96 -12.99
N SER A 160 -6.28 -3.91 -12.67
CA SER A 160 -5.10 -3.69 -11.82
C SER A 160 -4.10 -2.74 -12.48
N LEU A 161 -3.84 -2.89 -13.78
CA LEU A 161 -3.01 -1.96 -14.54
C LEU A 161 -3.53 -0.54 -14.46
N LEU A 162 -4.83 -0.33 -14.76
CA LEU A 162 -5.45 0.99 -14.74
C LEU A 162 -5.41 1.61 -13.34
N ASN A 163 -5.65 0.83 -12.30
CA ASN A 163 -5.54 1.33 -10.92
C ASN A 163 -4.11 1.76 -10.56
N ALA A 164 -3.11 0.97 -10.94
CA ALA A 164 -1.71 1.32 -10.69
C ALA A 164 -1.30 2.62 -11.41
N LEU A 165 -1.74 2.79 -12.68
CA LEU A 165 -1.47 3.99 -13.47
C LEU A 165 -2.17 5.23 -12.89
N VAL A 166 -3.43 5.11 -12.45
CA VAL A 166 -4.15 6.21 -11.78
C VAL A 166 -3.50 6.57 -10.46
N TYR A 167 -3.14 5.56 -9.66
CA TYR A 167 -2.49 5.80 -8.37
C TYR A 167 -1.12 6.47 -8.54
N HIS A 168 -0.35 6.06 -9.56
CA HIS A 168 0.87 6.75 -9.94
C HIS A 168 0.60 8.22 -10.29
N ALA A 169 -0.37 8.46 -11.18
CA ALA A 169 -0.67 9.82 -11.67
C ALA A 169 -1.14 10.78 -10.57
N LEU A 170 -1.92 10.28 -9.59
CA LEU A 170 -2.38 11.10 -8.46
C LEU A 170 -1.33 11.27 -7.38
N GLY A 171 -0.40 10.31 -7.24
CA GLY A 171 0.56 10.25 -6.13
C GLY A 171 1.91 10.92 -6.43
N VAL A 172 2.36 10.91 -7.70
CA VAL A 172 3.73 11.33 -8.01
C VAL A 172 4.01 12.80 -7.68
N ASN A 173 3.12 13.70 -8.05
CA ASN A 173 3.30 15.14 -7.76
C ASN A 173 3.14 15.45 -6.27
N ASP A 174 2.23 14.78 -5.57
CA ASP A 174 2.10 14.90 -4.11
C ASP A 174 3.39 14.43 -3.40
N LEU A 175 3.96 13.31 -3.83
CA LEU A 175 5.23 12.82 -3.28
C LEU A 175 6.41 13.73 -3.61
N LEU A 176 6.49 14.28 -4.83
CA LEU A 176 7.51 15.28 -5.19
C LEU A 176 7.40 16.52 -4.32
N ALA A 177 6.18 17.03 -4.07
CA ALA A 177 5.97 18.16 -3.19
C ALA A 177 6.42 17.87 -1.75
N ARG A 178 6.10 16.68 -1.22
CA ARG A 178 6.50 16.26 0.14
C ARG A 178 8.00 16.04 0.28
N THR A 179 8.64 15.56 -0.76
CA THR A 179 10.09 15.34 -0.80
C THR A 179 10.87 16.56 -1.24
N HIS A 180 10.22 17.73 -1.38
CA HIS A 180 10.84 18.96 -1.88
C HIS A 180 11.51 18.79 -3.26
N GLY A 181 10.87 18.03 -4.14
CA GLY A 181 11.36 17.73 -5.49
C GLY A 181 12.34 16.56 -5.57
N HIS A 182 12.58 15.84 -4.49
CA HIS A 182 13.45 14.68 -4.50
C HIS A 182 12.71 13.42 -4.98
N ILE A 183 13.34 12.70 -5.87
CA ILE A 183 12.76 11.58 -6.59
C ILE A 183 12.93 10.28 -5.80
N LEU A 184 11.84 9.58 -5.49
CA LEU A 184 11.83 8.31 -4.75
C LEU A 184 11.95 7.06 -5.64
N PHE A 185 11.48 7.13 -6.89
CA PHE A 185 11.51 5.99 -7.80
C PHE A 185 12.90 5.78 -8.40
N ASP A 186 13.36 4.53 -8.43
CA ASP A 186 14.64 4.15 -9.02
C ASP A 186 14.52 2.83 -9.77
N ASN A 187 14.72 2.87 -11.09
CA ASN A 187 14.87 1.69 -11.92
C ASN A 187 16.21 1.64 -12.65
N SER A 188 17.19 2.46 -12.24
CA SER A 188 18.48 2.60 -12.92
C SER A 188 19.24 1.27 -13.02
N LYS A 189 19.07 0.39 -12.02
CA LYS A 189 19.69 -0.95 -11.96
C LYS A 189 18.67 -2.09 -12.05
N THR A 190 17.41 -1.79 -12.31
CA THR A 190 16.36 -2.80 -12.38
C THR A 190 16.52 -3.66 -13.62
N PHE A 191 16.62 -4.96 -13.45
CA PHE A 191 16.54 -5.93 -14.55
C PHE A 191 15.11 -6.47 -14.61
N TYR A 192 14.41 -6.13 -15.68
CA TYR A 192 13.05 -6.61 -15.90
C TYR A 192 13.09 -8.05 -16.38
N SER A 193 12.33 -8.90 -15.73
CA SER A 193 12.21 -10.34 -15.99
C SER A 193 10.89 -10.87 -15.47
N SER A 194 10.57 -12.11 -15.76
CA SER A 194 9.36 -12.79 -15.28
C SER A 194 9.65 -14.26 -15.04
N ALA A 195 8.97 -14.85 -14.06
CA ALA A 195 8.96 -16.29 -13.89
C ALA A 195 8.00 -17.00 -14.87
N LEU A 196 7.10 -16.25 -15.53
CA LEU A 196 6.03 -16.78 -16.39
C LEU A 196 6.22 -16.48 -17.87
N VAL A 197 7.11 -15.54 -18.20
CA VAL A 197 7.39 -15.13 -19.59
C VAL A 197 8.88 -15.28 -19.84
N PRO A 198 9.31 -15.90 -20.97
CA PRO A 198 10.72 -16.07 -21.29
C PRO A 198 11.48 -14.74 -21.29
N ASP A 199 12.70 -14.74 -20.74
CA ASP A 199 13.54 -13.54 -20.60
C ASP A 199 13.86 -12.87 -21.93
N SER A 200 13.85 -13.63 -23.06
CA SER A 200 14.04 -13.07 -24.40
C SER A 200 13.07 -11.95 -24.76
N TYR A 201 11.85 -11.97 -24.22
CA TYR A 201 10.87 -10.90 -24.44
C TYR A 201 11.21 -9.62 -23.67
N TYR A 202 12.03 -9.72 -22.61
CA TYR A 202 12.46 -8.55 -21.83
C TYR A 202 13.80 -7.96 -22.33
N VAL A 203 14.47 -8.59 -23.29
CA VAL A 203 15.73 -8.04 -23.84
C VAL A 203 15.53 -6.62 -24.38
N PRO A 204 14.54 -6.32 -25.25
CA PRO A 204 14.30 -4.95 -25.71
C PRO A 204 13.93 -3.99 -24.57
N VAL A 205 13.14 -4.46 -23.60
CA VAL A 205 12.78 -3.67 -22.40
C VAL A 205 14.05 -3.27 -21.66
N ASN A 206 14.92 -4.22 -21.32
CA ASN A 206 16.13 -3.94 -20.55
C ASN A 206 17.13 -3.06 -21.28
N GLN A 207 17.14 -3.09 -22.63
CA GLN A 207 18.02 -2.27 -23.45
C GLN A 207 17.52 -0.84 -23.65
N HIS A 208 16.19 -0.61 -23.69
CA HIS A 208 15.63 0.65 -24.19
C HIS A 208 14.63 1.33 -23.25
N ILE A 209 14.19 0.70 -22.14
CA ILE A 209 13.28 1.33 -21.19
C ILE A 209 13.95 2.57 -20.56
N ALA A 210 13.18 3.63 -20.38
CA ALA A 210 13.66 4.83 -19.70
C ALA A 210 14.13 4.51 -18.27
N ARG A 211 15.30 5.03 -17.90
CA ARG A 211 15.93 4.80 -16.60
C ARG A 211 15.88 6.07 -15.78
N PHE A 212 15.48 5.91 -14.53
CA PHE A 212 15.34 6.96 -13.54
C PHE A 212 16.17 6.59 -12.32
N THR A 213 16.72 7.59 -11.64
CA THR A 213 17.54 7.39 -10.44
C THR A 213 16.94 8.19 -9.29
N ALA A 214 16.70 7.55 -8.16
CA ALA A 214 16.27 8.22 -6.95
C ALA A 214 17.40 9.13 -6.41
N THR A 215 17.00 10.24 -5.80
CA THR A 215 17.95 11.15 -5.16
C THR A 215 18.28 10.69 -3.74
N PRO A 216 19.52 10.89 -3.23
CA PRO A 216 19.87 10.52 -1.85
C PRO A 216 18.95 11.16 -0.79
N ASP A 217 18.55 12.41 -1.01
CA ASP A 217 17.68 13.15 -0.08
C ASP A 217 16.26 12.58 0.00
N ALA A 218 15.78 11.91 -1.06
CA ALA A 218 14.51 11.19 -1.03
C ALA A 218 14.53 10.03 -0.01
N PHE A 219 15.64 9.33 0.10
CA PHE A 219 15.79 8.27 1.10
C PHE A 219 15.86 8.84 2.53
N ALA A 220 16.51 10.01 2.71
CA ALA A 220 16.50 10.70 4.00
C ALA A 220 15.10 11.15 4.41
N TRP A 221 14.31 11.69 3.46
CA TRP A 221 12.90 12.02 3.70
C TRP A 221 12.09 10.78 4.09
N LEU A 222 12.28 9.67 3.37
CA LEU A 222 11.56 8.42 3.61
C LEU A 222 11.84 7.87 5.02
N ALA A 223 13.12 7.85 5.42
CA ALA A 223 13.54 7.42 6.75
C ALA A 223 12.96 8.29 7.87
N ASN A 224 12.76 9.60 7.62
CA ASN A 224 12.15 10.53 8.57
C ASN A 224 10.61 10.47 8.56
N SER A 225 10.00 9.91 7.51
CA SER A 225 8.54 9.79 7.41
C SER A 225 8.02 8.55 8.11
N TYR A 226 8.32 7.39 7.62
CA TYR A 226 8.13 6.06 8.19
C TYR A 226 8.35 4.99 7.11
N GLU A 227 9.22 4.07 7.41
CA GLU A 227 9.31 2.77 6.71
C GLU A 227 9.22 1.64 7.74
N PRO A 228 8.64 0.49 7.37
CA PRO A 228 8.44 -0.63 8.30
C PRO A 228 9.76 -1.17 8.84
N THR A 229 9.87 -1.28 10.15
CA THR A 229 11.04 -1.83 10.84
C THR A 229 10.87 -3.29 11.21
N GLY A 230 9.62 -3.74 11.34
CA GLY A 230 9.25 -5.06 11.85
C GLY A 230 9.35 -5.19 13.38
N ASP A 231 9.74 -4.14 14.12
CA ASP A 231 9.79 -4.18 15.59
C ASP A 231 8.39 -4.12 16.21
N LEU A 232 7.56 -5.07 15.83
CA LEU A 232 6.17 -5.21 16.27
C LEU A 232 6.10 -5.86 17.66
N GLN A 233 5.76 -5.06 18.68
CA GLN A 233 5.74 -5.52 20.06
C GLN A 233 4.33 -5.80 20.63
N ILE A 234 3.28 -5.53 19.85
CA ILE A 234 1.88 -5.79 20.20
C ILE A 234 1.22 -6.72 19.18
N PRO A 235 0.18 -7.47 19.55
CA PRO A 235 -0.59 -8.27 18.60
C PRO A 235 -1.10 -7.46 17.42
N MET A 236 -0.82 -7.93 16.21
CA MET A 236 -1.36 -7.37 14.97
C MET A 236 -1.95 -8.48 14.09
N ILE A 237 -3.15 -8.23 13.59
CA ILE A 237 -3.76 -9.04 12.54
C ILE A 237 -3.77 -8.22 11.25
N THR A 238 -3.27 -8.79 10.15
CA THR A 238 -3.52 -8.25 8.81
C THR A 238 -4.67 -9.00 8.15
N LEU A 239 -5.44 -8.31 7.30
CA LEU A 239 -6.47 -8.91 6.47
C LEU A 239 -6.41 -8.32 5.07
N HIS A 240 -6.09 -9.15 4.08
CA HIS A 240 -5.82 -8.67 2.72
C HIS A 240 -6.41 -9.62 1.67
N LYS A 241 -6.83 -9.08 0.53
CA LYS A 241 -7.20 -9.91 -0.63
C LYS A 241 -5.96 -10.40 -1.35
N THR A 242 -5.94 -11.66 -1.76
CA THR A 242 -4.79 -12.24 -2.49
C THR A 242 -4.61 -11.62 -3.87
N ARG A 243 -5.71 -11.08 -4.45
CA ARG A 243 -5.73 -10.37 -5.73
C ARG A 243 -6.17 -8.93 -5.53
N ASP A 244 -5.42 -8.22 -4.69
CA ASP A 244 -5.64 -6.78 -4.51
C ASP A 244 -5.12 -6.01 -5.72
N ARG A 245 -6.03 -5.29 -6.37
CA ARG A 245 -5.80 -4.58 -7.63
C ARG A 245 -5.00 -3.28 -7.51
N LEU A 246 -4.77 -2.79 -6.28
CA LEU A 246 -4.13 -1.49 -6.03
C LEU A 246 -2.93 -1.61 -5.11
N VAL A 247 -3.08 -2.31 -3.99
CA VAL A 247 -1.99 -2.57 -3.04
C VAL A 247 -1.67 -4.06 -3.12
N PRO A 248 -0.61 -4.46 -3.82
CA PRO A 248 -0.32 -5.88 -4.03
C PRO A 248 -0.21 -6.67 -2.73
N PHE A 249 -0.80 -7.86 -2.67
CA PHE A 249 -0.73 -8.76 -1.50
C PHE A 249 0.70 -9.05 -1.02
N ARG A 250 1.70 -8.83 -1.87
CA ARG A 250 3.12 -8.91 -1.52
C ARG A 250 3.55 -7.95 -0.41
N HIS A 251 2.82 -6.86 -0.17
CA HIS A 251 3.05 -5.98 0.99
C HIS A 251 3.03 -6.75 2.30
N ASP A 252 2.10 -7.70 2.45
CA ASP A 252 2.02 -8.56 3.64
C ASP A 252 3.24 -9.48 3.78
N SER A 253 3.78 -9.96 2.66
CA SER A 253 4.98 -10.82 2.69
C SER A 253 6.24 -10.02 3.02
N VAL A 254 6.38 -8.83 2.44
CA VAL A 254 7.51 -7.92 2.75
C VAL A 254 7.50 -7.54 4.23
N TYR A 255 6.31 -7.27 4.78
CA TYR A 255 6.19 -6.97 6.21
C TYR A 255 6.47 -8.18 7.09
N GLN A 256 6.00 -9.37 6.71
CA GLN A 256 6.35 -10.61 7.43
C GLN A 256 7.85 -10.80 7.51
N ASP A 257 8.57 -10.63 6.38
CA ASP A 257 10.03 -10.75 6.34
C ASP A 257 10.72 -9.73 7.27
N ALA A 258 10.20 -8.51 7.39
CA ALA A 258 10.70 -7.50 8.31
C ALA A 258 10.47 -7.92 9.78
N VAL A 259 9.26 -8.38 10.10
CA VAL A 259 8.88 -8.84 11.44
C VAL A 259 9.69 -10.08 11.86
N ASP A 260 9.93 -11.00 10.92
CA ASP A 260 10.76 -12.20 11.17
C ASP A 260 12.22 -11.81 11.45
N LYS A 261 12.79 -10.90 10.68
CA LYS A 261 14.14 -10.36 10.91
C LYS A 261 14.28 -9.65 12.24
N ALA A 262 13.23 -8.96 12.68
CA ALA A 262 13.18 -8.30 13.99
C ALA A 262 12.92 -9.28 15.16
N GLY A 263 12.67 -10.56 14.89
CA GLY A 263 12.36 -11.57 15.92
C GLY A 263 10.97 -11.40 16.56
N ARG A 264 10.01 -10.81 15.82
CA ARG A 264 8.68 -10.45 16.32
C ARG A 264 7.52 -11.28 15.72
N SER A 265 7.81 -12.38 15.04
CA SER A 265 6.82 -13.24 14.35
C SER A 265 5.67 -13.72 15.23
N ALA A 266 5.91 -13.84 16.53
CA ALA A 266 4.86 -14.18 17.50
C ALA A 266 3.73 -13.16 17.58
N ASN A 267 3.99 -11.89 17.22
CA ASN A 267 3.05 -10.78 17.31
C ASN A 267 2.28 -10.48 16.01
N LEU A 268 2.59 -11.16 14.90
CA LEU A 268 1.91 -10.96 13.63
C LEU A 268 1.07 -12.18 13.23
N LEU A 269 -0.21 -11.98 12.93
CA LEU A 269 -1.07 -12.96 12.29
C LEU A 269 -1.56 -12.42 10.95
N ARG A 270 -1.22 -13.09 9.86
CA ARG A 270 -1.67 -12.72 8.52
C ARG A 270 -2.91 -13.50 8.12
N ARG A 271 -3.92 -12.80 7.64
CA ARG A 271 -5.15 -13.37 7.06
C ARG A 271 -5.32 -12.91 5.64
N SER A 272 -5.83 -13.79 4.80
CA SER A 272 -6.11 -13.47 3.41
C SER A 272 -7.49 -13.94 2.98
N GLN A 273 -8.04 -13.25 1.98
CA GLN A 273 -9.24 -13.67 1.26
C GLN A 273 -8.87 -13.93 -0.20
N ASN A 274 -9.18 -15.12 -0.70
CA ASN A 274 -8.95 -15.46 -2.11
C ASN A 274 -10.03 -14.81 -3.00
N SER A 275 -9.89 -13.50 -3.22
CA SER A 275 -10.80 -12.71 -4.04
C SER A 275 -10.09 -11.52 -4.68
N PHE A 276 -10.70 -10.95 -5.73
CA PHE A 276 -10.23 -9.74 -6.41
C PHE A 276 -10.89 -8.50 -5.82
N GLY A 277 -10.15 -7.38 -5.75
CA GLY A 277 -10.65 -6.07 -5.30
C GLY A 277 -9.68 -5.38 -4.33
N HIS A 278 -10.02 -4.19 -3.86
CA HIS A 278 -9.23 -3.45 -2.88
C HIS A 278 -10.11 -3.01 -1.71
N CYS A 279 -9.77 -3.38 -0.48
CA CYS A 279 -10.44 -3.01 0.78
C CYS A 279 -11.93 -3.39 0.94
N ASP A 280 -12.54 -4.04 -0.02
CA ASP A 280 -13.91 -4.57 0.04
C ASP A 280 -13.95 -5.96 0.69
N LEU A 281 -13.47 -6.04 1.94
CA LEU A 281 -13.22 -7.27 2.69
C LEU A 281 -14.49 -7.90 3.31
N GLY A 282 -15.58 -7.16 3.32
CA GLY A 282 -16.83 -7.57 3.94
C GLY A 282 -16.84 -7.45 5.47
N LEU A 283 -18.01 -7.07 6.01
CA LEU A 283 -18.17 -6.86 7.45
C LEU A 283 -17.92 -8.13 8.30
N PRO A 284 -18.39 -9.33 7.90
CA PRO A 284 -18.15 -10.54 8.69
C PRO A 284 -16.66 -10.84 8.90
N ALA A 285 -15.86 -10.84 7.85
CA ALA A 285 -14.41 -11.12 7.95
C ALA A 285 -13.66 -10.06 8.75
N THR A 286 -14.04 -8.79 8.59
CA THR A 286 -13.48 -7.67 9.36
C THR A 286 -13.79 -7.82 10.86
N MET A 287 -15.05 -8.08 11.22
CA MET A 287 -15.46 -8.25 12.61
C MET A 287 -14.87 -9.51 13.25
N GLN A 288 -14.78 -10.61 12.49
CA GLN A 288 -14.11 -11.83 12.97
C GLN A 288 -12.63 -11.53 13.29
N SER A 289 -11.92 -10.85 12.39
CA SER A 289 -10.51 -10.50 12.62
C SER A 289 -10.33 -9.57 13.82
N PHE A 290 -11.24 -8.62 14.01
CA PHE A 290 -11.22 -7.74 15.16
C PHE A 290 -11.51 -8.49 16.48
N ASN A 291 -12.53 -9.35 16.50
CA ASN A 291 -12.87 -10.15 17.70
C ASN A 291 -11.73 -11.09 18.10
N ASP A 292 -11.07 -11.70 17.12
CA ASP A 292 -9.91 -12.56 17.36
C ASP A 292 -8.71 -11.76 17.90
N LEU A 293 -8.50 -10.53 17.39
CA LEU A 293 -7.49 -9.62 17.93
C LEU A 293 -7.78 -9.28 19.40
N VAL A 294 -9.04 -8.97 19.72
CA VAL A 294 -9.47 -8.69 21.11
C VAL A 294 -9.28 -9.92 22.00
N GLY A 295 -9.66 -11.10 21.50
CA GLY A 295 -9.45 -12.38 22.17
C GLY A 295 -7.96 -12.63 22.46
N TRP A 296 -7.10 -12.43 21.46
CA TRP A 296 -5.65 -12.57 21.57
C TRP A 296 -5.07 -11.62 22.64
N VAL A 297 -5.42 -10.35 22.58
CA VAL A 297 -4.98 -9.36 23.58
C VAL A 297 -5.47 -9.72 25.00
N ASN A 298 -6.64 -10.31 25.13
CA ASN A 298 -7.21 -10.69 26.43
C ASN A 298 -6.59 -11.94 27.04
N SER A 299 -6.32 -12.95 26.22
CA SER A 299 -5.84 -14.27 26.65
C SER A 299 -4.32 -14.43 26.56
N GLY A 300 -3.64 -13.58 25.76
CA GLY A 300 -2.25 -13.79 25.37
C GLY A 300 -2.05 -14.92 24.35
N VAL A 301 -3.12 -15.58 23.90
CA VAL A 301 -3.05 -16.71 22.98
C VAL A 301 -3.35 -16.25 21.56
N LYS A 302 -2.40 -16.45 20.65
CA LYS A 302 -2.54 -16.15 19.23
C LYS A 302 -3.58 -17.09 18.61
N PRO A 303 -4.60 -16.58 17.87
CA PRO A 303 -5.68 -17.38 17.30
C PRO A 303 -5.23 -18.25 16.13
#